data_84945eb3a07c72422adb63c204f87c43
#
_entry.id   84945eb3a07c72422adb63c204f87c43
#
_cell.length_a   1.000
_cell.length_b   1.000
_cell.length_c   1.000
_cell.angle_alpha   90.00
_cell.angle_beta   90.00
_cell.angle_gamma   90.00
#
_symmetry.space_group_name_H-M   'P 1'
#
loop_
_entity.id
_entity.type
_entity.pdbx_description
1 polymer ?
#
loop_
_entity_poly.entity_id
_entity_poly.type
_entity_poly.pdbx_seq_one_letter_code
_entity_poly.pdbx_strand_id
1 'polypeptide(L)'
;IKYTYAESGQPATTKAPEVPTVAPTTVKPTTAKPTTKPKETTTIAFTTDSSIEKPFGLDVSQASVGYVNIVWGRGTIDCYNVYVDGERRRTGISAQSLKLPVYTEGTHTIAITTVVGTRESERLETQIQITGIGEKETEPETCPEELKPQLKENVPLRDDRIAIELNNKTNGKYSDSEIYWCILGNNENNQLCYMDKDGNMIPASESLNTVEVNGTKYANIYHTLAESDHVYAPTIRSGRMYLSYGKPVYVKFNGSTGYAGPDLNNPGDVNANTLFEFAEFTIEGKNYWGNTTRVDYFCFPMVTRLIGGSLYGGYDNVVGDIGTRDEIFTAFKNEVPNEYKSLVRDDRIIAPCKSTFNVGQDNGNYFDNYINEFWNKYANEDLRFSSESGSFVGRVVGNQMRFTREGDSTVYYVDKPNTQEVLEGKGAFDRGNGVEKAIEAQLCAAFNRGVATEPDKWYTPSQYYKNSVANFYAGFFHEHSVLGKAYGFCYDDVNDQSTLLQYDKADALVIDLKW
;
A
#
# COMPACT_ATOMS: atom_id res chain seq x y z
N ILE A 1 0.79 -13.52 0.30
CA ILE A 1 1.81 -14.07 1.22
C ILE A 1 1.06 -14.64 2.42
N LYS A 2 1.11 -15.97 2.63
CA LYS A 2 0.47 -16.62 3.78
C LYS A 2 1.33 -16.42 5.02
N TYR A 3 0.79 -15.77 6.03
CA TYR A 3 1.38 -15.70 7.37
C TYR A 3 0.81 -16.84 8.24
N THR A 4 1.65 -17.66 8.83
CA THR A 4 1.29 -18.60 9.88
C THR A 4 1.73 -18.03 11.22
N TYR A 5 0.76 -17.70 12.09
CA TYR A 5 1.01 -17.35 13.49
C TYR A 5 0.71 -18.56 14.39
N ALA A 6 1.54 -18.77 15.40
CA ALA A 6 1.31 -19.77 16.44
C ALA A 6 0.37 -19.22 17.52
N GLU A 7 -0.66 -19.97 17.87
CA GLU A 7 -1.58 -19.64 18.97
C GLU A 7 -0.92 -19.90 20.33
N SER A 8 -1.03 -18.93 21.27
CA SER A 8 -0.76 -19.13 22.68
C SER A 8 -1.83 -18.46 23.56
N GLY A 9 -2.23 -19.20 24.61
CA GLY A 9 -3.39 -18.96 25.46
C GLY A 9 -3.30 -17.76 26.41
N GLN A 10 -4.46 -17.35 26.92
CA GLN A 10 -4.71 -16.24 27.85
C GLN A 10 -4.18 -16.44 29.28
N PRO A 11 -3.90 -15.33 30.00
CA PRO A 11 -4.26 -15.22 31.40
C PRO A 11 -4.88 -13.86 31.84
N ALA A 12 -5.40 -13.88 33.07
CA ALA A 12 -6.35 -13.06 33.75
C ALA A 12 -5.96 -11.61 34.12
N THR A 13 -7.01 -10.80 34.34
CA THR A 13 -7.09 -9.39 34.69
C THR A 13 -6.63 -9.01 36.10
N THR A 14 -5.97 -7.84 36.25
CA THR A 14 -5.92 -7.05 37.49
C THR A 14 -5.99 -5.54 37.21
N LYS A 15 -6.73 -4.82 38.07
CA LYS A 15 -7.13 -3.42 38.01
C LYS A 15 -6.04 -2.48 38.53
N ALA A 16 -5.84 -1.30 37.93
CA ALA A 16 -4.93 -0.23 38.41
C ALA A 16 -5.68 1.09 38.74
N PRO A 17 -5.11 1.99 39.58
CA PRO A 17 -5.83 3.11 40.22
C PRO A 17 -5.77 4.44 39.45
N GLU A 18 -6.74 5.33 39.79
CA GLU A 18 -7.02 6.64 39.18
C GLU A 18 -6.05 7.76 39.65
N VAL A 19 -5.79 8.76 38.80
CA VAL A 19 -5.10 10.03 39.08
C VAL A 19 -5.85 11.20 38.44
N PRO A 20 -5.92 12.40 39.06
CA PRO A 20 -6.88 13.44 38.71
C PRO A 20 -6.45 14.43 37.63
N THR A 21 -7.45 14.98 36.96
CA THR A 21 -7.42 15.92 35.81
C THR A 21 -7.19 17.38 36.21
N VAL A 22 -6.41 18.12 35.40
CA VAL A 22 -6.38 19.60 35.37
C VAL A 22 -6.57 20.05 33.90
N ALA A 23 -7.48 21.02 33.68
CA ALA A 23 -7.86 21.52 32.37
C ALA A 23 -6.93 22.62 31.84
N PRO A 24 -6.65 22.72 30.51
CA PRO A 24 -5.99 23.87 29.91
C PRO A 24 -6.93 24.74 29.06
N THR A 25 -6.61 26.01 29.07
CA THR A 25 -7.26 27.13 28.39
C THR A 25 -6.86 27.20 26.88
N THR A 26 -7.86 27.47 26.03
CA THR A 26 -7.74 27.60 24.57
C THR A 26 -7.25 28.97 24.11
N VAL A 27 -6.32 28.99 23.16
CA VAL A 27 -5.99 30.14 22.29
C VAL A 27 -6.05 29.68 20.82
N LYS A 28 -6.82 30.42 20.01
CA LYS A 28 -7.10 30.13 18.60
C LYS A 28 -6.08 30.83 17.69
N PRO A 29 -5.39 30.17 16.75
CA PRO A 29 -4.60 30.85 15.71
C PRO A 29 -5.42 31.11 14.44
N THR A 30 -5.27 32.31 13.89
CA THR A 30 -5.77 32.76 12.60
C THR A 30 -4.76 32.40 11.52
N THR A 31 -5.14 31.64 10.51
CA THR A 31 -4.31 31.31 9.34
C THR A 31 -4.59 32.27 8.18
N ALA A 32 -3.55 32.95 7.71
CA ALA A 32 -3.54 33.64 6.42
C ALA A 32 -2.92 32.72 5.36
N LYS A 33 -3.62 32.56 4.24
CA LYS A 33 -3.24 31.71 3.10
C LYS A 33 -2.20 32.45 2.23
N PRO A 34 -1.02 31.88 1.94
CA PRO A 34 -0.10 32.43 0.94
C PRO A 34 -0.53 32.00 -0.47
N THR A 35 -0.70 32.97 -1.34
CA THR A 35 -0.84 32.76 -2.79
C THR A 35 0.55 32.80 -3.43
N THR A 36 1.08 31.68 -3.86
CA THR A 36 2.22 31.61 -4.76
C THR A 36 1.83 30.89 -6.05
N LYS A 37 2.18 31.51 -7.20
CA LYS A 37 2.01 30.95 -8.53
C LYS A 37 2.82 29.64 -8.67
N PRO A 38 2.31 28.62 -9.38
CA PRO A 38 3.06 27.40 -9.64
C PRO A 38 4.30 27.71 -10.50
N LYS A 39 5.45 27.16 -10.08
CA LYS A 39 6.69 27.13 -10.86
C LYS A 39 6.54 26.02 -11.90
N GLU A 40 6.75 26.31 -13.17
CA GLU A 40 6.66 25.36 -14.26
C GLU A 40 7.55 24.15 -14.00
N THR A 41 6.94 22.97 -13.90
CA THR A 41 7.62 21.67 -13.92
C THR A 41 8.23 21.50 -15.32
N THR A 42 9.52 21.30 -15.42
CA THR A 42 10.21 21.00 -16.67
C THR A 42 9.79 19.60 -17.14
N THR A 43 8.69 19.50 -17.84
CA THR A 43 8.28 18.28 -18.54
C THR A 43 9.30 18.02 -19.64
N ILE A 44 9.96 16.85 -19.64
CA ILE A 44 10.86 16.47 -20.73
C ILE A 44 10.06 16.49 -22.03
N ALA A 45 10.44 17.40 -22.92
CA ALA A 45 9.85 17.47 -24.25
C ALA A 45 10.48 16.38 -25.13
N PHE A 46 9.67 15.43 -25.60
CA PHE A 46 10.09 14.47 -26.62
C PHE A 46 9.94 15.11 -27.99
N THR A 47 10.90 14.82 -28.88
CA THR A 47 10.84 15.23 -30.29
C THR A 47 10.46 14.02 -31.13
N THR A 48 9.47 14.18 -32.02
CA THR A 48 9.06 13.14 -32.95
C THR A 48 10.16 12.89 -33.98
N ASP A 49 10.52 11.61 -34.17
CA ASP A 49 11.51 11.14 -35.13
C ASP A 49 10.92 9.99 -35.95
N SER A 50 10.57 10.26 -37.19
CA SER A 50 9.98 9.27 -38.10
C SER A 50 10.91 8.12 -38.51
N SER A 51 12.20 8.20 -38.16
CA SER A 51 13.14 7.09 -38.34
C SER A 51 13.04 6.02 -37.24
N ILE A 52 12.36 6.32 -36.12
CA ILE A 52 12.08 5.36 -35.05
C ILE A 52 10.88 4.53 -35.48
N GLU A 53 11.01 3.21 -35.38
CA GLU A 53 9.93 2.28 -35.70
C GLU A 53 8.70 2.53 -34.86
N LYS A 54 7.57 2.74 -35.52
CA LYS A 54 6.27 2.98 -34.88
C LYS A 54 5.76 1.68 -34.20
N PRO A 55 5.12 1.76 -33.02
CA PRO A 55 4.45 0.61 -32.42
C PRO A 55 3.42 -0.01 -33.38
N PHE A 56 2.99 -1.24 -33.13
CA PHE A 56 1.97 -1.91 -33.94
C PHE A 56 0.98 -2.68 -33.04
N GLY A 57 -0.15 -3.10 -33.60
CA GLY A 57 -1.10 -3.98 -32.92
C GLY A 57 -1.76 -3.35 -31.69
N LEU A 58 -1.99 -2.04 -31.70
CA LEU A 58 -2.68 -1.34 -30.61
C LEU A 58 -4.14 -1.80 -30.55
N ASP A 59 -4.51 -2.40 -29.41
CA ASP A 59 -5.87 -2.77 -29.05
C ASP A 59 -6.22 -2.11 -27.70
N VAL A 60 -7.42 -1.55 -27.61
CA VAL A 60 -7.91 -0.82 -26.42
C VAL A 60 -9.31 -1.25 -26.10
N SER A 61 -9.53 -1.65 -24.85
CA SER A 61 -10.85 -2.04 -24.34
C SER A 61 -11.13 -1.39 -22.99
N GLN A 62 -12.40 -1.11 -22.68
CA GLN A 62 -12.78 -0.67 -21.34
C GLN A 62 -12.70 -1.86 -20.38
N ALA A 63 -11.75 -1.80 -19.44
CA ALA A 63 -11.48 -2.89 -18.49
C ALA A 63 -12.51 -2.92 -17.35
N SER A 64 -12.90 -1.75 -16.88
CA SER A 64 -13.88 -1.51 -15.82
C SER A 64 -14.31 -0.04 -15.89
N VAL A 65 -15.26 0.37 -15.05
CA VAL A 65 -15.63 1.78 -14.91
C VAL A 65 -14.38 2.59 -14.59
N GLY A 66 -14.11 3.62 -15.40
CA GLY A 66 -12.95 4.51 -15.23
C GLY A 66 -11.60 3.94 -15.62
N TYR A 67 -11.51 2.73 -16.21
CA TYR A 67 -10.23 2.13 -16.63
C TYR A 67 -10.27 1.56 -18.03
N VAL A 68 -9.16 1.72 -18.76
CA VAL A 68 -8.92 1.11 -20.07
C VAL A 68 -7.75 0.13 -20.00
N ASN A 69 -7.89 -1.02 -20.65
CA ASN A 69 -6.78 -1.89 -20.98
C ASN A 69 -6.23 -1.50 -22.33
N ILE A 70 -4.93 -1.32 -22.41
CA ILE A 70 -4.19 -0.96 -23.61
C ILE A 70 -3.19 -2.07 -23.85
N VAL A 71 -3.23 -2.70 -25.02
CA VAL A 71 -2.32 -3.78 -25.43
C VAL A 71 -1.70 -3.43 -26.77
N TRP A 72 -0.41 -3.74 -26.95
CA TRP A 72 0.30 -3.50 -28.20
C TRP A 72 1.36 -4.55 -28.48
N GLY A 73 1.80 -4.62 -29.73
CA GLY A 73 2.86 -5.55 -30.17
C GLY A 73 4.24 -5.11 -29.69
N ARG A 74 5.08 -6.09 -29.38
CA ARG A 74 6.48 -5.88 -29.00
C ARG A 74 7.32 -5.57 -30.23
N GLY A 75 7.88 -4.37 -30.31
CA GLY A 75 8.86 -3.97 -31.33
C GLY A 75 10.28 -4.39 -30.99
N THR A 76 11.23 -3.93 -31.80
CA THR A 76 12.66 -4.12 -31.54
C THR A 76 13.19 -3.28 -30.38
N ILE A 77 12.45 -2.23 -30.01
CA ILE A 77 12.74 -1.31 -28.91
C ILE A 77 11.62 -1.44 -27.89
N ASP A 78 11.96 -1.84 -26.68
CA ASP A 78 11.05 -2.06 -25.55
C ASP A 78 10.95 -0.81 -24.66
N CYS A 79 10.56 0.32 -25.24
CA CYS A 79 10.35 1.55 -24.46
C CYS A 79 9.26 2.38 -25.12
N TYR A 80 8.17 2.63 -24.39
CA TYR A 80 6.98 3.25 -24.94
C TYR A 80 6.48 4.41 -24.08
N ASN A 81 5.93 5.44 -24.74
CA ASN A 81 5.08 6.45 -24.09
C ASN A 81 3.62 6.17 -24.44
N VAL A 82 2.71 6.42 -23.48
CA VAL A 82 1.27 6.28 -23.65
C VAL A 82 0.59 7.62 -23.43
N TYR A 83 -0.33 7.95 -24.31
CA TYR A 83 -1.07 9.22 -24.35
C TYR A 83 -2.57 8.96 -24.29
N VAL A 84 -3.29 9.85 -23.63
CA VAL A 84 -4.76 9.93 -23.65
C VAL A 84 -5.11 11.36 -24.07
N ASP A 85 -5.92 11.52 -25.12
CA ASP A 85 -6.36 12.79 -25.66
C ASP A 85 -5.21 13.79 -25.97
N GLY A 86 -4.08 13.23 -26.40
CA GLY A 86 -2.87 13.99 -26.71
C GLY A 86 -1.95 14.26 -25.52
N GLU A 87 -2.40 14.07 -24.28
CA GLU A 87 -1.58 14.20 -23.07
C GLU A 87 -0.82 12.91 -22.76
N ARG A 88 0.47 13.06 -22.42
CA ARG A 88 1.31 11.93 -22.04
C ARG A 88 0.99 11.47 -20.62
N ARG A 89 0.46 10.26 -20.48
CA ARG A 89 0.00 9.68 -19.22
C ARG A 89 1.02 8.69 -18.62
N ARG A 90 1.84 8.07 -19.46
CA ARG A 90 2.92 7.16 -19.03
C ARG A 90 4.12 7.31 -19.96
N THR A 91 5.30 7.03 -19.41
CA THR A 91 6.56 7.13 -20.17
C THR A 91 7.50 6.00 -19.78
N GLY A 92 8.35 5.59 -20.73
CA GLY A 92 9.40 4.59 -20.47
C GLY A 92 8.89 3.17 -20.19
N ILE A 93 7.68 2.82 -20.63
CA ILE A 93 7.06 1.53 -20.37
C ILE A 93 7.71 0.46 -21.22
N SER A 94 8.14 -0.66 -20.61
CA SER A 94 8.68 -1.84 -21.30
C SER A 94 7.66 -2.97 -21.48
N ALA A 95 6.56 -2.96 -20.72
CA ALA A 95 5.44 -3.90 -20.88
C ALA A 95 4.69 -3.66 -22.19
N GLN A 96 3.99 -4.68 -22.71
CA GLN A 96 3.13 -4.63 -23.89
C GLN A 96 1.65 -4.54 -23.51
N SER A 97 1.35 -4.30 -22.25
CA SER A 97 0.00 -4.06 -21.76
C SER A 97 0.04 -3.08 -20.61
N LEU A 98 -1.01 -2.26 -20.53
CA LEU A 98 -1.17 -1.28 -19.47
C LEU A 98 -2.64 -1.11 -19.15
N LYS A 99 -3.00 -1.12 -17.86
CA LYS A 99 -4.30 -0.64 -17.40
C LYS A 99 -4.15 0.83 -16.98
N LEU A 100 -4.94 1.71 -17.57
CA LEU A 100 -4.82 3.15 -17.35
C LEU A 100 -6.17 3.74 -16.94
N PRO A 101 -6.22 4.64 -15.94
CA PRO A 101 -7.44 5.35 -15.58
C PRO A 101 -7.83 6.39 -16.65
N VAL A 102 -9.12 6.42 -16.99
CA VAL A 102 -9.77 7.45 -17.83
C VAL A 102 -11.07 7.83 -17.14
N TYR A 103 -11.11 9.03 -16.54
CA TYR A 103 -12.15 9.45 -15.60
C TYR A 103 -13.28 10.27 -16.23
N THR A 104 -13.38 10.31 -17.54
CA THR A 104 -14.43 11.04 -18.24
C THR A 104 -15.17 10.12 -19.21
N GLU A 105 -16.51 10.28 -19.29
CA GLU A 105 -17.29 9.63 -20.33
C GLU A 105 -17.07 10.31 -21.67
N GLY A 106 -17.19 9.56 -22.73
CA GLY A 106 -17.06 10.04 -24.09
C GLY A 106 -16.07 9.26 -24.93
N THR A 107 -15.74 9.81 -26.09
CA THR A 107 -14.73 9.26 -26.99
C THR A 107 -13.36 9.79 -26.60
N HIS A 108 -12.45 8.88 -26.28
CA HIS A 108 -11.04 9.16 -25.95
C HIS A 108 -10.11 8.63 -27.02
N THR A 109 -9.05 9.38 -27.32
CA THR A 109 -7.97 8.94 -28.21
C THR A 109 -6.82 8.41 -27.39
N ILE A 110 -6.51 7.13 -27.54
CA ILE A 110 -5.35 6.49 -26.93
C ILE A 110 -4.25 6.38 -27.97
N ALA A 111 -3.03 6.81 -27.61
CA ALA A 111 -1.89 6.75 -28.51
C ALA A 111 -0.64 6.18 -27.81
N ILE A 112 0.20 5.51 -28.59
CA ILE A 112 1.49 4.95 -28.13
C ILE A 112 2.59 5.35 -29.12
N THR A 113 3.77 5.63 -28.55
CA THR A 113 5.01 5.86 -29.33
C THR A 113 6.11 4.95 -28.82
N THR A 114 7.04 4.57 -29.71
CA THR A 114 8.34 3.97 -29.33
C THR A 114 9.30 5.10 -28.95
N VAL A 115 10.11 4.89 -27.90
CA VAL A 115 10.99 5.93 -27.35
C VAL A 115 12.46 5.52 -27.44
N VAL A 116 13.32 6.46 -27.89
CA VAL A 116 14.78 6.34 -27.90
C VAL A 116 15.41 7.61 -27.35
N GLY A 117 15.89 7.57 -26.12
CA GLY A 117 16.39 8.75 -25.41
C GLY A 117 15.29 9.80 -25.23
N THR A 118 15.50 11.00 -25.78
CA THR A 118 14.51 12.10 -25.79
C THR A 118 13.73 12.21 -27.10
N ARG A 119 13.80 11.18 -27.96
CA ARG A 119 13.08 11.12 -29.23
C ARG A 119 12.01 10.04 -29.17
N GLU A 120 10.91 10.23 -29.87
CA GLU A 120 9.84 9.26 -29.99
C GLU A 120 9.38 9.10 -31.44
N SER A 121 8.85 7.92 -31.77
CA SER A 121 8.26 7.64 -33.07
C SER A 121 7.02 8.50 -33.32
N GLU A 122 6.49 8.41 -34.53
CA GLU A 122 5.09 8.82 -34.77
C GLU A 122 4.15 8.01 -33.88
N ARG A 123 3.00 8.62 -33.55
CA ARG A 123 1.97 7.98 -32.74
C ARG A 123 1.24 6.88 -33.50
N LEU A 124 1.00 5.76 -32.82
CA LEU A 124 -0.04 4.81 -33.19
C LEU A 124 -1.26 5.12 -32.34
N GLU A 125 -2.39 5.45 -32.97
CA GLU A 125 -3.58 5.95 -32.28
C GLU A 125 -4.81 5.07 -32.56
N THR A 126 -5.70 4.96 -31.56
CA THR A 126 -7.03 4.40 -31.68
C THR A 126 -8.00 5.17 -30.81
N GLN A 127 -9.30 5.02 -31.06
CA GLN A 127 -10.34 5.64 -30.26
C GLN A 127 -11.12 4.59 -29.48
N ILE A 128 -11.54 4.95 -28.27
CA ILE A 128 -12.42 4.15 -27.43
C ILE A 128 -13.55 5.00 -26.88
N GLN A 129 -14.76 4.43 -26.84
CA GLN A 129 -15.90 5.04 -26.16
C GLN A 129 -15.91 4.56 -24.71
N ILE A 130 -15.81 5.47 -23.76
CA ILE A 130 -15.92 5.21 -22.32
C ILE A 130 -17.32 5.54 -21.85
N THR A 131 -17.94 4.61 -21.10
CA THR A 131 -19.30 4.75 -20.57
C THR A 131 -19.38 4.26 -19.12
N GLY A 132 -20.40 4.70 -18.38
CA GLY A 132 -20.69 4.23 -17.03
C GLY A 132 -19.81 4.85 -15.95
N ILE A 133 -19.12 5.95 -16.27
CA ILE A 133 -18.41 6.76 -15.26
C ILE A 133 -19.46 7.71 -14.65
N GLY A 134 -19.75 7.56 -13.36
CA GLY A 134 -20.61 8.48 -12.62
C GLY A 134 -20.07 9.93 -12.59
N GLU A 135 -20.40 10.71 -11.56
CA GLU A 135 -19.89 12.07 -11.44
C GLU A 135 -18.38 12.12 -11.66
N LYS A 136 -17.94 13.09 -12.47
CA LYS A 136 -16.55 13.29 -12.91
C LYS A 136 -15.59 13.26 -11.71
N GLU A 137 -14.85 12.17 -11.56
CA GLU A 137 -13.69 12.17 -10.69
C GLU A 137 -12.61 13.06 -11.31
N THR A 138 -12.16 14.07 -10.56
CA THR A 138 -11.00 14.85 -10.96
C THR A 138 -9.78 13.93 -11.05
N GLU A 139 -8.90 14.20 -12.02
CA GLU A 139 -7.60 13.49 -12.06
C GLU A 139 -6.93 13.57 -10.69
N PRO A 140 -6.29 12.47 -10.22
CA PRO A 140 -5.56 12.50 -8.96
C PRO A 140 -4.55 13.65 -9.02
N GLU A 141 -4.58 14.49 -8.00
CA GLU A 141 -3.60 15.56 -7.84
C GLU A 141 -2.19 14.93 -7.86
N THR A 142 -1.25 15.59 -8.51
CA THR A 142 0.15 15.19 -8.44
C THR A 142 0.66 15.46 -7.02
N CYS A 143 1.50 14.56 -6.48
CA CYS A 143 2.09 14.77 -5.17
C CYS A 143 2.77 16.15 -5.11
N PRO A 144 2.42 17.02 -4.13
CA PRO A 144 3.09 18.28 -3.92
C PRO A 144 4.61 18.08 -3.77
N GLU A 145 5.42 18.95 -4.40
CA GLU A 145 6.87 18.78 -4.44
C GLU A 145 7.50 18.78 -3.04
N GLU A 146 6.91 19.56 -2.11
CA GLU A 146 7.34 19.62 -0.72
C GLU A 146 7.13 18.33 0.08
N LEU A 147 6.29 17.43 -0.40
CA LEU A 147 6.05 16.11 0.22
C LEU A 147 6.93 15.02 -0.36
N LYS A 148 7.64 15.29 -1.46
CA LYS A 148 8.48 14.28 -2.10
C LYS A 148 9.80 14.07 -1.35
N PRO A 149 10.12 12.86 -0.90
CA PRO A 149 11.45 12.52 -0.41
C PRO A 149 12.53 12.88 -1.41
N GLN A 150 13.57 13.58 -0.95
CA GLN A 150 14.65 14.05 -1.81
C GLN A 150 15.80 13.04 -1.85
N LEU A 151 16.29 12.75 -3.06
CA LEU A 151 17.51 11.97 -3.29
C LEU A 151 18.71 12.68 -2.65
N LYS A 152 19.65 11.90 -2.14
CA LYS A 152 20.92 12.40 -1.63
C LYS A 152 21.89 12.62 -2.79
N GLU A 153 22.48 13.81 -2.87
CA GLU A 153 23.45 14.15 -3.92
C GLU A 153 24.71 13.28 -3.92
N ASN A 154 25.08 12.75 -2.75
CA ASN A 154 26.27 11.92 -2.55
C ASN A 154 26.02 10.42 -2.71
N VAL A 155 24.79 10.00 -3.08
CA VAL A 155 24.46 8.59 -3.35
C VAL A 155 24.24 8.42 -4.85
N PRO A 156 25.25 7.97 -5.61
CA PRO A 156 25.13 7.82 -7.06
C PRO A 156 24.18 6.67 -7.41
N LEU A 157 23.30 6.88 -8.39
CA LEU A 157 22.47 5.81 -8.94
C LEU A 157 23.32 4.78 -9.67
N ARG A 158 22.92 3.50 -9.59
CA ARG A 158 23.63 2.36 -10.18
C ARG A 158 22.76 1.65 -11.21
N ASP A 159 23.40 1.10 -12.24
CA ASP A 159 22.69 0.35 -13.27
C ASP A 159 22.31 -1.07 -12.84
N ASP A 160 23.04 -1.64 -11.87
CA ASP A 160 22.93 -3.03 -11.43
C ASP A 160 22.08 -3.22 -10.16
N ARG A 161 21.78 -2.14 -9.42
CA ARG A 161 21.10 -2.19 -8.13
C ARG A 161 20.17 -0.99 -7.90
N ILE A 162 19.22 -1.16 -7.03
CA ILE A 162 18.35 -0.08 -6.54
C ILE A 162 18.96 0.52 -5.28
N ALA A 163 19.13 1.84 -5.24
CA ALA A 163 19.49 2.54 -4.01
C ALA A 163 18.27 2.63 -3.09
N ILE A 164 18.38 2.15 -1.86
CA ILE A 164 17.41 2.44 -0.79
C ILE A 164 18.03 3.52 0.07
N GLU A 165 17.41 4.71 0.10
CA GLU A 165 17.89 5.88 0.84
C GLU A 165 16.94 6.20 1.99
N LEU A 166 17.50 6.50 3.17
CA LEU A 166 16.75 6.82 4.37
C LEU A 166 17.08 8.25 4.81
N ASN A 167 16.06 9.10 4.90
CA ASN A 167 16.18 10.49 5.31
C ASN A 167 15.61 10.67 6.73
N ASN A 168 16.41 11.23 7.63
CA ASN A 168 15.95 11.66 8.94
C ASN A 168 15.17 12.98 8.80
N LYS A 169 13.85 12.89 8.92
CA LYS A 169 12.91 14.03 8.93
C LYS A 169 12.18 14.15 10.27
N THR A 170 12.84 13.70 11.35
CA THR A 170 12.26 13.74 12.71
C THR A 170 12.32 15.12 13.35
N ASN A 171 12.81 16.15 12.63
CA ASN A 171 12.95 17.53 13.12
C ASN A 171 13.80 17.62 14.41
N GLY A 172 14.83 16.75 14.51
CA GLY A 172 15.74 16.71 15.65
C GLY A 172 15.21 15.94 16.88
N LYS A 173 14.07 15.25 16.74
CA LYS A 173 13.54 14.38 17.82
C LYS A 173 14.45 13.18 18.07
N TYR A 174 15.00 12.61 17.00
CA TYR A 174 15.96 11.50 17.03
C TYR A 174 17.18 11.87 16.19
N SER A 175 18.37 11.60 16.72
CA SER A 175 19.61 11.67 15.95
C SER A 175 19.76 10.46 15.04
N ASP A 176 20.63 10.54 14.04
CA ASP A 176 20.89 9.41 13.12
C ASP A 176 21.42 8.16 13.84
N SER A 177 22.05 8.31 15.01
CA SER A 177 22.47 7.19 15.85
C SER A 177 21.35 6.55 16.67
N GLU A 178 20.16 7.14 16.71
CA GLU A 178 18.96 6.64 17.39
C GLU A 178 17.89 6.11 16.42
N ILE A 179 18.15 6.17 15.10
CA ILE A 179 17.28 5.62 14.07
C ILE A 179 17.93 4.35 13.54
N TYR A 180 17.21 3.24 13.66
CA TYR A 180 17.70 1.91 13.31
C TYR A 180 16.95 1.34 12.11
N TRP A 181 17.66 0.55 11.30
CA TRP A 181 17.06 -0.24 10.24
C TRP A 181 17.67 -1.64 10.18
N CYS A 182 16.89 -2.61 9.70
CA CYS A 182 17.37 -3.91 9.26
C CYS A 182 16.46 -4.46 8.14
N ILE A 183 17.05 -5.22 7.23
CA ILE A 183 16.34 -5.82 6.10
C ILE A 183 16.51 -7.33 6.14
N LEU A 184 15.38 -8.04 6.08
CA LEU A 184 15.28 -9.51 6.03
C LEU A 184 14.55 -9.91 4.75
N GLY A 185 14.92 -11.02 4.15
CA GLY A 185 14.24 -11.56 2.98
C GLY A 185 15.00 -12.73 2.37
N ASN A 186 14.49 -13.26 1.28
CA ASN A 186 15.12 -14.38 0.60
C ASN A 186 16.03 -13.88 -0.53
N ASN A 187 17.23 -14.43 -0.65
CA ASN A 187 18.12 -14.16 -1.77
C ASN A 187 17.60 -14.82 -3.07
N GLU A 188 18.34 -14.68 -4.17
CA GLU A 188 18.01 -15.28 -5.46
C GLU A 188 17.84 -16.81 -5.44
N ASN A 189 18.45 -17.50 -4.47
CA ASN A 189 18.34 -18.94 -4.25
C ASN A 189 17.20 -19.32 -3.28
N ASN A 190 16.29 -18.38 -2.94
CA ASN A 190 15.22 -18.54 -1.94
C ASN A 190 15.72 -18.92 -0.54
N GLN A 191 16.96 -18.57 -0.21
CA GLN A 191 17.51 -18.74 1.13
C GLN A 191 17.21 -17.50 1.97
N LEU A 192 16.70 -17.68 3.19
CA LEU A 192 16.48 -16.60 4.14
C LEU A 192 17.82 -15.95 4.51
N CYS A 193 17.88 -14.63 4.38
CA CYS A 193 19.04 -13.79 4.64
C CYS A 193 18.63 -12.51 5.39
N TYR A 194 19.61 -11.84 5.99
CA TYR A 194 19.51 -10.41 6.22
C TYR A 194 20.45 -9.68 5.24
N MET A 195 20.17 -8.40 4.99
CA MET A 195 21.04 -7.54 4.19
C MET A 195 21.91 -6.70 5.11
N ASP A 196 23.23 -6.75 4.93
CA ASP A 196 24.15 -5.88 5.65
C ASP A 196 24.17 -4.45 5.03
N LYS A 197 24.86 -3.51 5.71
CA LYS A 197 24.94 -2.11 5.25
C LYS A 197 25.67 -1.93 3.90
N ASP A 198 26.42 -2.94 3.45
CA ASP A 198 27.15 -2.93 2.19
C ASP A 198 26.34 -3.60 1.05
N GLY A 199 25.10 -4.04 1.34
CA GLY A 199 24.18 -4.66 0.39
C GLY A 199 24.49 -6.13 0.11
N ASN A 200 25.15 -6.83 1.03
CA ASN A 200 25.37 -8.27 0.91
C ASN A 200 24.22 -9.04 1.58
N MET A 201 23.75 -10.10 0.92
CA MET A 201 22.74 -11.01 1.48
C MET A 201 23.44 -12.10 2.31
N ILE A 202 23.42 -11.96 3.62
CA ILE A 202 24.05 -12.87 4.56
C ILE A 202 23.04 -13.92 5.01
N PRO A 203 23.31 -15.22 4.83
CA PRO A 203 22.40 -16.29 5.21
C PRO A 203 22.02 -16.29 6.70
N ALA A 204 20.75 -16.51 6.97
CA ALA A 204 20.23 -16.63 8.33
C ALA A 204 20.89 -17.80 9.07
N SER A 205 21.28 -17.57 10.33
CA SER A 205 21.89 -18.57 11.20
C SER A 205 21.68 -18.21 12.66
N GLU A 206 21.48 -19.19 13.52
CA GLU A 206 21.44 -18.98 14.99
C GLU A 206 22.75 -18.41 15.54
N SER A 207 23.88 -18.61 14.86
CA SER A 207 25.16 -18.04 15.25
C SER A 207 25.19 -16.50 15.20
N LEU A 208 24.26 -15.89 14.48
CA LEU A 208 24.06 -14.44 14.45
C LEU A 208 23.33 -13.89 15.68
N ASN A 209 22.68 -14.75 16.48
CA ASN A 209 22.00 -14.38 17.71
C ASN A 209 23.04 -14.12 18.82
N THR A 210 23.67 -12.95 18.79
CA THR A 210 24.79 -12.57 19.69
C THR A 210 24.45 -11.44 20.65
N VAL A 211 23.34 -10.71 20.43
CA VAL A 211 22.91 -9.61 21.29
C VAL A 211 21.99 -10.14 22.39
N GLU A 212 22.42 -10.03 23.64
CA GLU A 212 21.64 -10.48 24.78
C GLU A 212 20.73 -9.36 25.33
N VAL A 213 19.42 -9.64 25.40
CA VAL A 213 18.43 -8.76 25.99
C VAL A 213 17.50 -9.60 26.88
N ASN A 214 17.39 -9.26 28.16
CA ASN A 214 16.55 -9.96 29.15
C ASN A 214 16.82 -11.49 29.18
N GLY A 215 18.08 -11.91 29.04
CA GLY A 215 18.48 -13.31 29.08
C GLY A 215 18.21 -14.10 27.79
N THR A 216 17.70 -13.46 26.73
CA THR A 216 17.51 -14.05 25.41
C THR A 216 18.47 -13.43 24.41
N LYS A 217 19.04 -14.27 23.52
CA LYS A 217 19.92 -13.82 22.45
C LYS A 217 19.16 -13.55 21.17
N TYR A 218 19.37 -12.37 20.58
CA TYR A 218 18.82 -11.88 19.33
C TYR A 218 19.91 -11.67 18.28
N ALA A 219 19.54 -11.61 17.02
CA ALA A 219 20.46 -11.43 15.92
C ALA A 219 21.04 -10.00 15.91
N ASN A 220 22.34 -9.89 15.68
CA ASN A 220 23.04 -8.63 15.48
C ASN A 220 23.01 -8.28 13.97
N ILE A 221 21.90 -7.73 13.51
CA ILE A 221 21.63 -7.49 12.08
C ILE A 221 21.09 -6.09 11.76
N TYR A 222 21.06 -5.22 12.75
CA TYR A 222 20.55 -3.86 12.59
C TYR A 222 21.70 -2.87 12.44
N HIS A 223 21.41 -1.75 11.77
CA HIS A 223 22.31 -0.63 11.53
C HIS A 223 21.62 0.66 11.95
N THR A 224 22.40 1.68 12.30
CA THR A 224 21.89 3.04 12.51
C THR A 224 22.03 3.86 11.23
N LEU A 225 21.26 4.95 11.10
CA LEU A 225 21.46 5.91 10.00
C LEU A 225 22.84 6.56 10.05
N ALA A 226 23.43 6.73 11.25
CA ALA A 226 24.77 7.24 11.42
C ALA A 226 25.86 6.28 10.86
N GLU A 227 25.58 4.97 10.85
CA GLU A 227 26.48 3.96 10.25
C GLU A 227 26.27 3.85 8.75
N SER A 228 25.03 3.86 8.29
CA SER A 228 24.64 3.86 6.88
C SER A 228 23.24 4.39 6.70
N ASP A 229 23.10 5.47 5.97
CA ASP A 229 21.85 6.11 5.62
C ASP A 229 21.31 5.69 4.23
N HIS A 230 21.99 4.74 3.59
CA HIS A 230 21.58 4.12 2.34
C HIS A 230 22.19 2.73 2.18
N VAL A 231 21.58 1.93 1.29
CA VAL A 231 22.11 0.62 0.87
C VAL A 231 21.72 0.33 -0.58
N TYR A 232 22.62 -0.31 -1.32
CA TYR A 232 22.33 -0.78 -2.69
C TYR A 232 21.80 -2.21 -2.64
N ALA A 233 20.48 -2.33 -2.80
CA ALA A 233 19.80 -3.60 -2.67
C ALA A 233 20.02 -4.50 -3.91
N PRO A 234 20.49 -5.74 -3.71
CA PRO A 234 20.49 -6.78 -4.75
C PRO A 234 19.08 -7.39 -4.89
N THR A 235 18.98 -8.48 -5.65
CA THR A 235 17.76 -9.29 -5.65
C THR A 235 17.42 -9.78 -4.24
N ILE A 236 16.21 -9.44 -3.80
CA ILE A 236 15.62 -9.85 -2.52
C ILE A 236 14.13 -10.12 -2.71
N ARG A 237 13.64 -11.29 -2.32
CA ARG A 237 12.23 -11.69 -2.38
C ARG A 237 11.62 -11.73 -1.00
N SER A 238 10.35 -11.32 -0.90
CA SER A 238 9.63 -11.22 0.38
C SER A 238 10.43 -10.43 1.41
N GLY A 239 11.04 -9.33 0.95
CA GLY A 239 11.86 -8.44 1.78
C GLY A 239 10.98 -7.69 2.77
N ARG A 240 11.48 -7.56 4.01
CA ARG A 240 10.90 -6.70 5.03
C ARG A 240 11.99 -5.83 5.63
N MET A 241 11.81 -4.53 5.55
CA MET A 241 12.67 -3.54 6.18
C MET A 241 11.99 -3.01 7.43
N TYR A 242 12.54 -3.31 8.59
CA TYR A 242 12.15 -2.67 9.84
C TYR A 242 12.88 -1.35 10.02
N LEU A 243 12.16 -0.35 10.48
CA LEU A 243 12.62 1.00 10.76
C LEU A 243 12.19 1.36 12.17
N SER A 244 13.10 1.81 13.06
CA SER A 244 12.72 2.04 14.46
C SER A 244 13.50 3.20 15.10
N TYR A 245 12.91 3.75 16.17
CA TYR A 245 13.46 4.86 16.92
C TYR A 245 13.85 4.45 18.34
N GLY A 246 14.98 4.99 18.83
CA GLY A 246 15.49 4.84 20.18
C GLY A 246 16.14 3.49 20.47
N LYS A 247 15.69 2.41 19.85
CA LYS A 247 16.26 1.07 19.95
C LYS A 247 15.93 0.22 18.71
N PRO A 248 16.75 -0.79 18.38
CA PRO A 248 16.49 -1.63 17.22
C PRO A 248 15.27 -2.54 17.44
N VAL A 249 14.72 -3.04 16.33
CA VAL A 249 13.78 -4.17 16.33
C VAL A 249 14.59 -5.45 16.51
N TYR A 250 14.39 -6.14 17.61
CA TYR A 250 15.07 -7.39 17.90
C TYR A 250 14.41 -8.55 17.17
N VAL A 251 15.21 -9.28 16.41
CA VAL A 251 14.83 -10.47 15.66
C VAL A 251 15.68 -11.65 16.14
N LYS A 252 15.09 -12.83 16.24
CA LYS A 252 15.82 -14.06 16.59
C LYS A 252 15.72 -15.07 15.46
N PHE A 253 16.85 -15.50 14.92
CA PHE A 253 16.85 -16.59 13.94
C PHE A 253 16.59 -17.94 14.61
N ASN A 254 15.74 -18.73 13.98
CA ASN A 254 15.41 -20.11 14.33
C ASN A 254 15.94 -21.02 13.22
N GLY A 255 17.22 -21.34 13.29
CA GLY A 255 17.93 -22.04 12.21
C GLY A 255 18.20 -21.14 10.99
N SER A 256 18.18 -21.74 9.80
CA SER A 256 18.47 -21.07 8.51
C SER A 256 17.22 -20.72 7.71
N THR A 257 16.02 -21.08 8.17
CA THR A 257 14.78 -20.99 7.37
C THR A 257 13.68 -20.15 8.00
N GLY A 258 13.87 -19.68 9.24
CA GLY A 258 12.85 -18.89 9.93
C GLY A 258 13.43 -17.93 10.96
N TYR A 259 12.62 -16.96 11.33
CA TYR A 259 12.93 -16.04 12.42
C TYR A 259 11.67 -15.67 13.22
N ALA A 260 11.86 -15.33 14.49
CA ALA A 260 10.87 -14.68 15.32
C ALA A 260 11.12 -13.16 15.27
N GLY A 261 10.13 -12.44 14.81
CA GLY A 261 10.08 -10.97 14.82
C GLY A 261 9.18 -10.44 15.94
N PRO A 262 8.81 -9.15 15.92
CA PRO A 262 7.92 -8.53 16.90
C PRO A 262 6.56 -9.22 16.97
N ASP A 263 6.09 -9.50 18.20
CA ASP A 263 4.71 -9.92 18.48
C ASP A 263 4.02 -8.88 19.37
N LEU A 264 3.27 -7.98 18.75
CA LEU A 264 2.57 -6.89 19.45
C LEU A 264 1.36 -7.36 20.28
N ASN A 265 0.93 -8.63 20.11
CA ASN A 265 -0.10 -9.24 20.95
C ASN A 265 0.47 -9.79 22.26
N ASN A 266 1.79 -9.90 22.37
CA ASN A 266 2.48 -10.35 23.56
C ASN A 266 3.09 -9.16 24.34
N PRO A 267 2.50 -8.72 25.46
CA PRO A 267 3.05 -7.65 26.26
C PRO A 267 4.46 -7.91 26.82
N GLY A 268 4.88 -9.19 26.84
CA GLY A 268 6.21 -9.63 27.26
C GLY A 268 7.23 -9.68 26.13
N ASP A 269 6.84 -9.36 24.88
CA ASP A 269 7.78 -9.32 23.77
C ASP A 269 8.82 -8.21 23.95
N VAL A 270 10.07 -8.49 23.60
CA VAL A 270 11.18 -7.52 23.71
C VAL A 270 10.93 -6.25 22.92
N ASN A 271 10.15 -6.33 21.85
CA ASN A 271 9.76 -5.23 20.99
C ASN A 271 8.44 -4.55 21.38
N ALA A 272 7.74 -5.00 22.45
CA ALA A 272 6.43 -4.48 22.82
C ALA A 272 6.36 -2.95 22.89
N ASN A 273 7.45 -2.32 23.42
CA ASN A 273 7.58 -0.86 23.53
C ASN A 273 8.60 -0.30 22.51
N THR A 274 8.88 -0.98 21.41
CA THR A 274 9.73 -0.44 20.35
C THR A 274 8.87 0.37 19.39
N LEU A 275 9.27 1.61 19.15
CA LEU A 275 8.65 2.45 18.14
C LEU A 275 9.18 2.01 16.77
N PHE A 276 8.38 1.31 15.99
CA PHE A 276 8.83 0.81 14.69
C PHE A 276 7.71 0.79 13.66
N GLU A 277 8.13 0.89 12.42
CA GLU A 277 7.35 0.69 11.20
C GLU A 277 8.09 -0.29 10.30
N PHE A 278 7.46 -0.73 9.22
CA PHE A 278 8.14 -1.54 8.22
C PHE A 278 7.63 -1.28 6.80
N ALA A 279 8.50 -1.53 5.85
CA ALA A 279 8.18 -1.62 4.43
C ALA A 279 8.39 -3.06 3.94
N GLU A 280 7.52 -3.51 3.05
CA GLU A 280 7.64 -4.82 2.42
C GLU A 280 7.88 -4.66 0.93
N PHE A 281 8.82 -5.44 0.38
CA PHE A 281 9.15 -5.34 -1.03
C PHE A 281 9.77 -6.62 -1.59
N THR A 282 9.72 -6.73 -2.89
CA THR A 282 10.55 -7.66 -3.66
C THR A 282 11.31 -6.86 -4.72
N ILE A 283 12.59 -7.20 -4.86
CA ILE A 283 13.50 -6.63 -5.86
C ILE A 283 14.06 -7.79 -6.68
N GLU A 284 13.89 -7.73 -8.01
CA GLU A 284 14.51 -8.66 -8.95
C GLU A 284 15.28 -7.86 -10.00
N GLY A 285 16.59 -7.75 -9.81
CA GLY A 285 17.41 -6.82 -10.59
C GLY A 285 16.99 -5.37 -10.32
N LYS A 286 16.44 -4.69 -11.33
CA LYS A 286 15.88 -3.33 -11.24
C LYS A 286 14.35 -3.32 -11.13
N ASN A 287 13.73 -4.49 -11.13
CA ASN A 287 12.29 -4.60 -10.93
C ASN A 287 11.97 -4.52 -9.44
N TYR A 288 11.17 -3.54 -9.06
CA TYR A 288 10.72 -3.27 -7.69
C TYR A 288 9.20 -3.36 -7.60
N TRP A 289 8.71 -4.04 -6.59
CA TRP A 289 7.35 -3.87 -6.08
C TRP A 289 7.33 -3.98 -4.56
N GLY A 290 6.67 -3.03 -3.92
CA GLY A 290 6.63 -2.96 -2.46
C GLY A 290 5.68 -1.89 -1.97
N ASN A 291 5.39 -1.96 -0.68
CA ASN A 291 4.44 -1.08 -0.02
C ASN A 291 4.86 -0.79 1.43
N THR A 292 4.35 0.29 1.98
CA THR A 292 4.18 0.50 3.41
C THR A 292 2.78 0.05 3.83
N THR A 293 2.56 -0.31 5.08
CA THR A 293 1.28 -0.89 5.51
C THR A 293 0.79 -0.28 6.82
N ARG A 294 -0.53 -0.23 6.96
CA ARG A 294 -1.27 0.14 8.18
C ARG A 294 -2.22 -0.99 8.62
N VAL A 295 -2.07 -2.18 8.05
CA VAL A 295 -2.93 -3.35 8.31
C VAL A 295 -2.88 -3.79 9.78
N ASP A 296 -1.74 -3.60 10.44
CA ASP A 296 -1.57 -3.96 11.85
C ASP A 296 -1.63 -2.75 12.80
N TYR A 297 -1.02 -1.63 12.43
CA TYR A 297 -0.94 -0.40 13.25
C TYR A 297 -0.31 0.76 12.48
N PHE A 298 -0.35 1.94 13.11
CA PHE A 298 0.46 3.12 12.77
C PHE A 298 1.27 3.54 14.00
N CYS A 299 2.57 3.75 13.85
CA CYS A 299 3.47 4.19 14.91
C CYS A 299 4.04 5.59 14.66
N PHE A 300 4.58 5.84 13.47
CA PHE A 300 5.07 7.15 13.04
C PHE A 300 4.94 7.33 11.52
N PRO A 301 4.87 8.59 11.04
CA PRO A 301 4.67 8.84 9.61
C PRO A 301 5.93 8.50 8.80
N MET A 302 5.70 7.93 7.62
CA MET A 302 6.72 7.70 6.59
C MET A 302 6.19 8.17 5.24
N VAL A 303 7.08 8.76 4.44
CA VAL A 303 6.81 9.03 3.02
C VAL A 303 7.83 8.27 2.18
N THR A 304 7.34 7.53 1.21
CA THR A 304 8.17 6.68 0.34
C THR A 304 8.03 7.13 -1.10
N ARG A 305 9.16 7.32 -1.78
CA ARG A 305 9.24 7.71 -3.18
C ARG A 305 10.03 6.66 -3.97
N LEU A 306 9.44 6.13 -5.03
CA LEU A 306 10.13 5.25 -5.98
C LEU A 306 10.44 6.03 -7.25
N ILE A 307 11.71 6.04 -7.64
CA ILE A 307 12.21 6.75 -8.82
C ILE A 307 12.87 5.75 -9.74
N GLY A 308 12.67 5.89 -11.05
CA GLY A 308 13.33 5.06 -12.04
C GLY A 308 13.17 5.55 -13.45
N GLY A 309 13.93 4.95 -14.39
CA GLY A 309 13.86 5.26 -15.80
C GLY A 309 14.29 6.69 -16.13
N SER A 310 15.24 7.27 -15.41
CA SER A 310 15.69 8.67 -15.51
C SER A 310 16.08 9.09 -16.93
N LEU A 311 16.49 8.13 -17.78
CA LEU A 311 16.83 8.38 -19.20
C LEU A 311 15.59 8.65 -20.08
N TYR A 312 14.36 8.35 -19.61
CA TYR A 312 13.15 8.35 -20.41
C TYR A 312 12.02 9.23 -19.87
N GLY A 313 12.34 10.16 -18.97
CA GLY A 313 11.35 11.02 -18.34
C GLY A 313 10.65 10.39 -17.13
N GLY A 314 11.15 9.27 -16.68
CA GLY A 314 11.11 8.67 -15.37
C GLY A 314 9.76 8.23 -14.82
N TYR A 315 9.85 7.24 -13.98
CA TYR A 315 8.84 6.91 -12.98
C TYR A 315 9.17 7.71 -11.70
N ASP A 316 8.18 8.39 -11.14
CA ASP A 316 8.33 9.21 -9.94
C ASP A 316 7.01 9.17 -9.16
N ASN A 317 6.83 8.18 -8.31
CA ASN A 317 5.61 8.02 -7.52
C ASN A 317 5.94 8.09 -6.02
N VAL A 318 5.02 8.72 -5.29
CA VAL A 318 5.12 8.98 -3.85
C VAL A 318 3.87 8.47 -3.15
N VAL A 319 4.07 7.78 -2.04
CA VAL A 319 3.02 7.34 -1.12
C VAL A 319 3.47 7.60 0.32
N GLY A 320 2.55 7.70 1.24
CA GLY A 320 2.87 7.83 2.66
C GLY A 320 2.01 8.85 3.39
N ASP A 321 2.35 9.13 4.63
CA ASP A 321 1.51 9.87 5.56
C ASP A 321 1.78 11.37 5.51
N ILE A 322 0.71 12.19 5.53
CA ILE A 322 0.78 13.64 5.63
C ILE A 322 0.71 14.06 7.09
N GLY A 323 1.58 14.99 7.48
CA GLY A 323 1.63 15.54 8.84
C GLY A 323 2.72 14.92 9.72
N THR A 324 2.75 15.39 10.95
CA THR A 324 3.58 14.88 12.05
C THR A 324 2.85 13.77 12.81
N ARG A 325 3.58 13.01 13.61
CA ARG A 325 2.99 11.97 14.46
C ARG A 325 1.92 12.53 15.39
N ASP A 326 2.19 13.64 16.06
CA ASP A 326 1.26 14.24 17.02
C ASP A 326 0.00 14.81 16.34
N GLU A 327 0.14 15.36 15.13
CA GLU A 327 -1.01 15.80 14.33
C GLU A 327 -1.89 14.61 13.96
N ILE A 328 -1.32 13.52 13.46
CA ILE A 328 -2.07 12.30 13.08
C ILE A 328 -2.77 11.69 14.29
N PHE A 329 -2.09 11.55 15.44
CA PHE A 329 -2.70 11.02 16.66
C PHE A 329 -3.85 11.89 17.18
N THR A 330 -3.69 13.22 17.07
CA THR A 330 -4.72 14.18 17.48
C THR A 330 -5.91 14.16 16.53
N ALA A 331 -5.64 14.18 15.22
CA ALA A 331 -6.67 14.11 14.19
C ALA A 331 -7.47 12.80 14.30
N PHE A 332 -6.80 11.66 14.46
CA PHE A 332 -7.48 10.37 14.61
C PHE A 332 -8.47 10.38 15.78
N LYS A 333 -8.07 10.87 16.96
CA LYS A 333 -8.96 10.97 18.14
C LYS A 333 -10.18 11.88 17.90
N ASN A 334 -10.03 12.89 17.03
CA ASN A 334 -11.08 13.88 16.80
C ASN A 334 -12.03 13.49 15.67
N GLU A 335 -11.54 12.82 14.64
CA GLU A 335 -12.25 12.62 13.37
C GLU A 335 -12.95 11.27 13.28
N VAL A 336 -12.39 10.21 13.89
CA VAL A 336 -13.02 8.88 13.84
C VAL A 336 -14.22 8.75 14.78
N PRO A 337 -15.18 7.87 14.46
CA PRO A 337 -16.27 7.50 15.37
C PRO A 337 -15.77 7.00 16.73
N ASN A 338 -16.61 7.10 17.76
CA ASN A 338 -16.24 6.78 19.14
C ASN A 338 -15.70 5.35 19.32
N GLU A 339 -16.23 4.41 18.57
CA GLU A 339 -15.83 2.99 18.55
C GLU A 339 -14.35 2.82 18.21
N TYR A 340 -13.81 3.70 17.35
CA TYR A 340 -12.42 3.67 16.88
C TYR A 340 -11.44 4.41 17.80
N LYS A 341 -11.90 5.28 18.69
CA LYS A 341 -11.01 6.10 19.55
C LYS A 341 -10.18 5.26 20.51
N SER A 342 -10.69 4.09 20.91
CA SER A 342 -9.99 3.13 21.77
C SER A 342 -8.78 2.45 21.10
N LEU A 343 -8.63 2.61 19.78
CA LEU A 343 -7.47 2.08 19.01
C LEU A 343 -6.19 2.86 19.30
N VAL A 344 -6.28 4.09 19.80
CA VAL A 344 -5.11 4.91 20.13
C VAL A 344 -4.48 4.41 21.44
N ARG A 345 -3.23 3.99 21.36
CA ARG A 345 -2.33 3.67 22.47
C ARG A 345 -1.30 4.79 22.64
N ASP A 346 -0.50 4.73 23.68
CA ASP A 346 0.53 5.75 23.94
C ASP A 346 1.60 5.78 22.81
N ASP A 347 1.90 4.61 22.24
CA ASP A 347 2.98 4.41 21.28
C ASP A 347 2.51 4.21 19.84
N ARG A 348 1.23 3.84 19.61
CA ARG A 348 0.70 3.53 18.26
C ARG A 348 -0.82 3.63 18.18
N ILE A 349 -1.34 3.69 16.95
CA ILE A 349 -2.76 3.49 16.67
C ILE A 349 -2.90 2.07 16.11
N ILE A 350 -3.58 1.20 16.85
CA ILE A 350 -3.71 -0.22 16.50
C ILE A 350 -4.84 -0.41 15.50
N ALA A 351 -4.66 -1.28 14.51
CA ALA A 351 -5.73 -1.62 13.57
C ALA A 351 -6.93 -2.28 14.29
N PRO A 352 -8.17 -2.06 13.81
CA PRO A 352 -9.39 -2.55 14.48
C PRO A 352 -9.36 -4.06 14.74
N CYS A 353 -8.89 -4.85 13.76
CA CYS A 353 -8.77 -6.30 13.84
C CYS A 353 -7.72 -6.80 14.88
N LYS A 354 -6.98 -5.91 15.50
CA LYS A 354 -6.00 -6.25 16.55
C LYS A 354 -6.45 -5.78 17.93
N SER A 355 -7.72 -5.35 18.10
CA SER A 355 -8.21 -4.73 19.33
C SER A 355 -9.69 -5.05 19.60
N THR A 356 -10.46 -4.02 19.90
CA THR A 356 -11.84 -4.12 20.39
C THR A 356 -12.86 -4.65 19.37
N PHE A 357 -12.48 -4.78 18.11
CA PHE A 357 -13.35 -5.28 17.05
C PHE A 357 -13.24 -6.81 16.81
N ASN A 358 -12.46 -7.50 17.62
CA ASN A 358 -12.37 -8.96 17.55
C ASN A 358 -13.62 -9.62 18.15
N VAL A 359 -13.89 -10.84 17.73
CA VAL A 359 -15.01 -11.64 18.26
C VAL A 359 -14.97 -11.67 19.79
N GLY A 360 -16.10 -11.33 20.42
CA GLY A 360 -16.24 -11.30 21.88
C GLY A 360 -15.71 -10.05 22.57
N GLN A 361 -15.19 -9.08 21.83
CA GLN A 361 -14.81 -7.76 22.33
C GLN A 361 -15.95 -6.75 22.13
N ASP A 362 -15.81 -5.55 22.71
CA ASP A 362 -16.87 -4.50 22.79
C ASP A 362 -17.46 -4.14 21.42
N ASN A 363 -16.63 -4.07 20.36
CA ASN A 363 -17.04 -3.73 19.00
C ASN A 363 -17.03 -4.95 18.04
N GLY A 364 -17.01 -6.17 18.59
CA GLY A 364 -16.90 -7.42 17.80
C GLY A 364 -18.10 -7.71 16.89
N ASN A 365 -19.16 -6.93 17.00
CA ASN A 365 -20.38 -6.98 16.19
C ASN A 365 -20.62 -5.71 15.36
N TYR A 366 -19.62 -4.85 15.20
CA TYR A 366 -19.74 -3.53 14.57
C TYR A 366 -20.32 -3.61 13.13
N PHE A 367 -19.91 -4.57 12.34
CA PHE A 367 -20.40 -4.78 10.97
C PHE A 367 -21.65 -5.67 10.87
N ASP A 368 -22.10 -6.31 11.95
CA ASP A 368 -23.10 -7.38 11.87
C ASP A 368 -24.41 -6.93 11.22
N ASN A 369 -24.92 -5.74 11.56
CA ASN A 369 -26.14 -5.21 10.94
C ASN A 369 -25.95 -4.94 9.45
N TYR A 370 -24.82 -4.39 9.04
CA TYR A 370 -24.51 -4.12 7.65
C TYR A 370 -24.31 -5.41 6.83
N ILE A 371 -23.66 -6.42 7.43
CA ILE A 371 -23.54 -7.76 6.85
C ILE A 371 -24.94 -8.38 6.67
N ASN A 372 -25.81 -8.27 7.67
CA ASN A 372 -27.19 -8.78 7.59
C ASN A 372 -28.01 -8.06 6.51
N GLU A 373 -27.88 -6.73 6.40
CA GLU A 373 -28.50 -5.95 5.33
C GLU A 373 -28.08 -6.44 3.94
N PHE A 374 -26.77 -6.61 3.71
CA PHE A 374 -26.21 -7.15 2.47
C PHE A 374 -26.75 -8.54 2.18
N TRP A 375 -26.74 -9.46 3.15
CA TRP A 375 -27.25 -10.83 2.98
C TRP A 375 -28.75 -10.86 2.65
N ASN A 376 -29.54 -10.03 3.31
CA ASN A 376 -30.97 -9.92 3.07
C ASN A 376 -31.29 -9.33 1.68
N LYS A 377 -30.54 -8.31 1.27
CA LYS A 377 -30.67 -7.71 -0.07
C LYS A 377 -30.42 -8.77 -1.14
N TYR A 378 -29.28 -9.41 -1.11
CA TYR A 378 -28.87 -10.36 -2.17
C TYR A 378 -29.40 -11.79 -2.01
N ALA A 379 -30.25 -12.05 -1.02
CA ALA A 379 -31.17 -13.20 -1.04
C ALA A 379 -32.33 -12.99 -2.02
N ASN A 380 -32.69 -11.73 -2.32
CA ASN A 380 -33.81 -11.37 -3.18
C ASN A 380 -33.40 -10.74 -4.52
N GLU A 381 -32.20 -10.22 -4.62
CA GLU A 381 -31.64 -9.54 -5.79
C GLU A 381 -30.34 -10.21 -6.23
N ASP A 382 -29.92 -10.01 -7.49
CA ASP A 382 -28.62 -10.42 -7.95
C ASP A 382 -27.58 -9.33 -7.63
N LEU A 383 -26.46 -9.71 -7.01
CA LEU A 383 -25.26 -8.88 -6.98
C LEU A 383 -24.51 -9.05 -8.31
N ARG A 384 -24.23 -7.94 -8.98
CA ARG A 384 -23.47 -7.93 -10.23
C ARG A 384 -22.28 -7.01 -10.10
N PHE A 385 -21.09 -7.50 -10.45
CA PHE A 385 -19.88 -6.70 -10.52
C PHE A 385 -18.89 -7.32 -11.51
N SER A 386 -17.89 -6.53 -11.91
CA SER A 386 -16.79 -6.99 -12.77
C SER A 386 -15.46 -6.66 -12.14
N SER A 387 -14.46 -7.53 -12.33
CA SER A 387 -13.08 -7.36 -11.88
C SER A 387 -12.13 -7.85 -12.97
N GLU A 388 -10.83 -7.82 -12.72
CA GLU A 388 -9.83 -8.42 -13.62
C GLU A 388 -10.03 -9.93 -13.84
N SER A 389 -10.70 -10.61 -12.89
CA SER A 389 -11.00 -12.03 -12.98
C SER A 389 -12.30 -12.35 -13.75
N GLY A 390 -13.03 -11.34 -14.23
CA GLY A 390 -14.24 -11.48 -15.05
C GLY A 390 -15.45 -10.77 -14.46
N SER A 391 -16.61 -10.96 -15.12
CA SER A 391 -17.91 -10.46 -14.69
C SER A 391 -18.64 -11.54 -13.89
N PHE A 392 -19.22 -11.15 -12.75
CA PHE A 392 -19.83 -12.06 -11.80
C PHE A 392 -21.29 -11.72 -11.52
N VAL A 393 -22.09 -12.75 -11.32
CA VAL A 393 -23.44 -12.66 -10.79
C VAL A 393 -23.54 -13.53 -9.55
N GLY A 394 -23.89 -12.92 -8.42
CA GLY A 394 -24.00 -13.60 -7.13
C GLY A 394 -25.37 -13.51 -6.52
N ARG A 395 -25.76 -14.55 -5.76
CA ARG A 395 -26.99 -14.59 -4.97
C ARG A 395 -26.77 -15.34 -3.67
N VAL A 396 -27.35 -14.87 -2.58
CA VAL A 396 -27.31 -15.54 -1.29
C VAL A 396 -28.24 -16.75 -1.28
N VAL A 397 -27.73 -17.89 -0.83
CA VAL A 397 -28.48 -19.12 -0.59
C VAL A 397 -28.08 -19.68 0.79
N GLY A 398 -28.92 -19.47 1.78
CA GLY A 398 -28.59 -19.77 3.19
C GLY A 398 -27.49 -18.85 3.71
N ASN A 399 -26.43 -19.44 4.25
CA ASN A 399 -25.27 -18.69 4.78
C ASN A 399 -24.15 -18.47 3.76
N GLN A 400 -24.35 -18.85 2.50
CA GLN A 400 -23.36 -18.70 1.45
C GLN A 400 -23.86 -17.80 0.34
N MET A 401 -22.98 -17.01 -0.21
CA MET A 401 -23.17 -16.34 -1.47
C MET A 401 -22.60 -17.21 -2.58
N ARG A 402 -23.41 -17.46 -3.63
CA ARG A 402 -23.07 -18.30 -4.79
C ARG A 402 -22.90 -17.40 -5.99
N PHE A 403 -21.75 -17.51 -6.64
CA PHE A 403 -21.41 -16.72 -7.82
C PHE A 403 -21.27 -17.61 -9.05
N THR A 404 -21.69 -17.07 -10.19
CA THR A 404 -21.32 -17.57 -11.52
C THR A 404 -20.52 -16.49 -12.23
N ARG A 405 -19.52 -16.89 -13.00
CA ARG A 405 -18.72 -16.00 -13.85
C ARG A 405 -19.23 -16.10 -15.29
N GLU A 406 -19.29 -14.99 -16.00
CA GLU A 406 -19.66 -14.98 -17.41
C GLU A 406 -18.73 -15.90 -18.23
N GLY A 407 -19.33 -16.76 -19.07
CA GLY A 407 -18.60 -17.75 -19.86
C GLY A 407 -18.09 -18.97 -19.09
N ASP A 408 -18.44 -19.12 -17.80
CA ASP A 408 -18.03 -20.24 -16.94
C ASP A 408 -19.26 -20.89 -16.27
N SER A 409 -19.32 -22.22 -16.26
CA SER A 409 -20.37 -22.98 -15.58
C SER A 409 -20.05 -23.32 -14.12
N THR A 410 -18.86 -22.97 -13.66
CA THR A 410 -18.41 -23.20 -12.27
C THR A 410 -19.18 -22.30 -11.32
N VAL A 411 -19.58 -22.85 -10.17
CA VAL A 411 -20.17 -22.08 -9.08
C VAL A 411 -19.10 -21.83 -8.01
N TYR A 412 -18.94 -20.56 -7.67
CA TYR A 412 -18.00 -20.08 -6.66
C TYR A 412 -18.75 -19.72 -5.39
N TYR A 413 -18.13 -19.87 -4.22
CA TYR A 413 -18.79 -19.71 -2.94
C TYR A 413 -18.03 -18.77 -2.04
N VAL A 414 -18.77 -17.90 -1.32
CA VAL A 414 -18.25 -17.09 -0.23
C VAL A 414 -19.18 -17.24 0.97
N ASP A 415 -18.61 -17.61 2.11
CA ASP A 415 -19.35 -17.74 3.36
C ASP A 415 -19.75 -16.36 3.91
N LYS A 416 -20.76 -16.32 4.79
CA LYS A 416 -21.15 -15.10 5.48
C LYS A 416 -20.06 -14.73 6.50
N PRO A 417 -19.42 -13.55 6.38
CA PRO A 417 -18.40 -13.11 7.32
C PRO A 417 -19.01 -12.62 8.64
N ASN A 418 -18.17 -12.46 9.66
CA ASN A 418 -18.41 -11.66 10.83
C ASN A 418 -17.57 -10.36 10.80
N THR A 419 -17.73 -9.49 11.79
CA THR A 419 -16.99 -8.21 11.90
C THR A 419 -15.48 -8.39 11.84
N GLN A 420 -14.92 -9.33 12.58
CA GLN A 420 -13.48 -9.58 12.58
C GLN A 420 -12.98 -10.05 11.23
N GLU A 421 -13.69 -10.97 10.56
CA GLU A 421 -13.33 -11.49 9.24
C GLU A 421 -13.36 -10.41 8.16
N VAL A 422 -14.31 -9.44 8.24
CA VAL A 422 -14.33 -8.27 7.37
C VAL A 422 -13.06 -7.43 7.53
N LEU A 423 -12.67 -7.13 8.78
CA LEU A 423 -11.54 -6.25 9.08
C LEU A 423 -10.17 -6.92 8.86
N GLU A 424 -10.07 -8.24 9.06
CA GLU A 424 -8.84 -9.01 8.85
C GLU A 424 -8.64 -9.46 7.42
N GLY A 425 -9.69 -9.52 6.59
CA GLY A 425 -9.65 -10.18 5.28
C GLY A 425 -9.33 -11.66 5.39
N LYS A 426 -9.82 -12.33 6.44
CA LYS A 426 -9.60 -13.75 6.75
C LYS A 426 -10.92 -14.50 6.87
N GLY A 427 -10.86 -15.74 7.27
CA GLY A 427 -12.05 -16.57 7.46
C GLY A 427 -12.87 -16.69 6.19
N ALA A 428 -14.07 -16.09 6.14
CA ALA A 428 -14.93 -16.09 4.95
C ALA A 428 -14.26 -15.45 3.72
N PHE A 429 -13.25 -14.60 3.89
CA PHE A 429 -12.51 -13.93 2.82
C PHE A 429 -11.10 -14.50 2.54
N ASP A 430 -10.76 -15.67 3.10
CA ASP A 430 -9.46 -16.32 2.87
C ASP A 430 -9.59 -17.85 2.70
N ARG A 431 -10.75 -18.38 2.29
CA ARG A 431 -10.99 -19.81 2.12
C ARG A 431 -10.89 -20.27 0.68
N GLY A 432 -11.23 -19.38 -0.26
CA GLY A 432 -11.26 -19.69 -1.68
C GLY A 432 -9.88 -19.84 -2.32
N ASN A 433 -9.89 -20.25 -3.56
CA ASN A 433 -8.71 -20.33 -4.42
C ASN A 433 -8.96 -19.55 -5.72
N GLY A 434 -7.90 -19.11 -6.38
CA GLY A 434 -7.98 -18.47 -7.69
C GLY A 434 -9.13 -17.48 -7.83
N VAL A 435 -10.22 -17.87 -8.51
CA VAL A 435 -11.37 -17.00 -8.79
C VAL A 435 -12.14 -16.64 -7.51
N GLU A 436 -12.28 -17.57 -6.57
CA GLU A 436 -12.95 -17.30 -5.28
C GLU A 436 -12.20 -16.24 -4.49
N LYS A 437 -10.85 -16.33 -4.45
CA LYS A 437 -10.00 -15.29 -3.84
C LYS A 437 -10.25 -13.90 -4.43
N ALA A 438 -10.40 -13.81 -5.75
CA ALA A 438 -10.69 -12.53 -6.40
C ALA A 438 -12.07 -11.98 -6.00
N ILE A 439 -13.08 -12.85 -5.85
CA ILE A 439 -14.42 -12.46 -5.36
C ILE A 439 -14.35 -12.02 -3.90
N GLU A 440 -13.66 -12.80 -3.04
CA GLU A 440 -13.46 -12.52 -1.62
C GLU A 440 -12.79 -11.15 -1.40
N ALA A 441 -11.76 -10.84 -2.20
CA ALA A 441 -11.07 -9.55 -2.16
C ALA A 441 -12.00 -8.38 -2.48
N GLN A 442 -12.84 -8.49 -3.54
CA GLN A 442 -13.79 -7.45 -3.92
C GLN A 442 -14.84 -7.22 -2.83
N LEU A 443 -15.42 -8.29 -2.27
CA LEU A 443 -16.39 -8.21 -1.19
C LEU A 443 -15.79 -7.60 0.08
N CYS A 444 -14.62 -8.08 0.50
CA CYS A 444 -13.92 -7.55 1.67
C CYS A 444 -13.64 -6.05 1.53
N ALA A 445 -13.12 -5.62 0.37
CA ALA A 445 -12.88 -4.20 0.09
C ALA A 445 -14.20 -3.40 0.13
N ALA A 446 -15.27 -3.89 -0.48
CA ALA A 446 -16.57 -3.22 -0.50
C ALA A 446 -17.18 -3.06 0.90
N PHE A 447 -17.05 -4.07 1.78
CA PHE A 447 -17.46 -3.96 3.19
C PHE A 447 -16.64 -2.95 3.97
N ASN A 448 -15.30 -3.04 3.90
CA ASN A 448 -14.41 -2.10 4.59
C ASN A 448 -14.67 -0.65 4.16
N ARG A 449 -14.92 -0.41 2.86
CA ARG A 449 -15.21 0.90 2.28
C ARG A 449 -16.63 1.40 2.50
N GLY A 450 -17.52 0.58 3.08
CA GLY A 450 -18.90 0.93 3.36
C GLY A 450 -19.80 1.01 2.11
N VAL A 451 -19.44 0.35 1.02
CA VAL A 451 -20.18 0.36 -0.26
C VAL A 451 -20.72 -1.01 -0.68
N ALA A 452 -20.66 -2.03 0.19
CA ALA A 452 -21.01 -3.41 -0.15
C ALA A 452 -22.43 -3.55 -0.76
N THR A 453 -23.42 -2.83 -0.23
CA THR A 453 -24.80 -2.85 -0.72
C THR A 453 -25.04 -2.02 -1.99
N GLU A 454 -24.01 -1.32 -2.50
CA GLU A 454 -24.08 -0.39 -3.63
C GLU A 454 -22.98 -0.71 -4.67
N PRO A 455 -23.11 -1.79 -5.46
CA PRO A 455 -22.04 -2.27 -6.35
C PRO A 455 -21.62 -1.28 -7.44
N ASP A 456 -22.46 -0.34 -7.80
CA ASP A 456 -22.16 0.79 -8.68
C ASP A 456 -21.10 1.76 -8.08
N LYS A 457 -20.92 1.73 -6.75
CA LYS A 457 -19.93 2.54 -6.03
C LYS A 457 -18.61 1.81 -5.72
N TRP A 458 -18.51 0.50 -6.00
CA TRP A 458 -17.35 -0.31 -5.60
C TRP A 458 -16.02 0.18 -6.20
N TYR A 459 -16.07 0.91 -7.31
CA TYR A 459 -14.89 1.41 -8.02
C TYR A 459 -14.83 2.94 -8.05
N THR A 460 -15.57 3.62 -7.15
CA THR A 460 -15.67 5.08 -7.07
C THR A 460 -15.09 5.56 -5.73
N PRO A 461 -13.75 5.85 -5.64
CA PRO A 461 -13.09 6.21 -4.39
C PRO A 461 -13.72 7.37 -3.63
N SER A 462 -14.29 8.37 -4.33
CA SER A 462 -15.01 9.50 -3.72
C SER A 462 -16.26 9.09 -2.91
N GLN A 463 -16.76 7.86 -3.11
CA GLN A 463 -17.91 7.30 -2.39
C GLN A 463 -17.51 6.43 -1.18
N TYR A 464 -16.22 6.15 -1.01
CA TYR A 464 -15.74 5.30 0.08
C TYR A 464 -15.86 6.01 1.43
N TYR A 465 -16.12 5.23 2.48
CA TYR A 465 -16.22 5.68 3.88
C TYR A 465 -17.30 6.74 4.14
N LYS A 466 -18.31 6.85 3.24
CA LYS A 466 -19.45 7.76 3.42
C LYS A 466 -20.64 7.12 4.15
N ASN A 467 -20.69 5.79 4.24
CA ASN A 467 -21.71 5.07 5.01
C ASN A 467 -21.45 5.24 6.52
N SER A 468 -22.49 5.09 7.33
CA SER A 468 -22.39 5.08 8.80
C SER A 468 -21.63 3.88 9.36
N VAL A 469 -21.47 2.82 8.57
CA VAL A 469 -20.69 1.62 8.89
C VAL A 469 -19.63 1.41 7.81
N ALA A 470 -18.37 1.61 8.17
CA ALA A 470 -17.20 1.40 7.34
C ALA A 470 -15.98 1.19 8.23
N ASN A 471 -14.85 0.79 7.65
CA ASN A 471 -13.57 0.78 8.35
C ASN A 471 -12.99 2.21 8.44
N PHE A 472 -13.45 3.00 9.40
CA PHE A 472 -12.99 4.39 9.57
C PHE A 472 -11.52 4.53 9.97
N TYR A 473 -10.88 3.47 10.44
CA TYR A 473 -9.43 3.42 10.58
C TYR A 473 -8.74 3.53 9.22
N ALA A 474 -9.13 2.70 8.25
CA ALA A 474 -8.61 2.77 6.89
C ALA A 474 -8.99 4.10 6.22
N GLY A 475 -10.25 4.52 6.34
CA GLY A 475 -10.73 5.79 5.79
C GLY A 475 -9.93 6.99 6.28
N PHE A 476 -9.58 7.03 7.57
CA PHE A 476 -8.74 8.06 8.15
C PHE A 476 -7.34 8.09 7.52
N PHE A 477 -6.68 6.94 7.37
CA PHE A 477 -5.35 6.90 6.74
C PHE A 477 -5.39 7.22 5.26
N HIS A 478 -6.46 6.92 4.54
CA HIS A 478 -6.65 7.42 3.17
C HIS A 478 -6.72 8.95 3.13
N GLU A 479 -7.48 9.57 4.02
CA GLU A 479 -7.65 11.03 4.07
C GLU A 479 -6.35 11.76 4.47
N HIS A 480 -5.52 11.11 5.31
CA HIS A 480 -4.24 11.66 5.81
C HIS A 480 -3.01 11.13 5.07
N SER A 481 -3.17 10.63 3.84
CA SER A 481 -2.06 10.11 3.03
C SER A 481 -1.93 10.82 1.69
N VAL A 482 -0.72 10.78 1.15
CA VAL A 482 -0.39 11.34 -0.17
C VAL A 482 -1.28 10.69 -1.22
N LEU A 483 -1.95 11.52 -2.03
CA LEU A 483 -2.88 11.09 -3.08
C LEU A 483 -4.03 10.18 -2.59
N GLY A 484 -4.37 10.25 -1.32
CA GLY A 484 -5.39 9.38 -0.73
C GLY A 484 -5.05 7.89 -0.75
N LYS A 485 -3.77 7.52 -0.86
CA LYS A 485 -3.31 6.13 -0.93
C LYS A 485 -2.86 5.63 0.43
N ALA A 486 -3.53 4.59 0.94
CA ALA A 486 -3.18 3.91 2.18
C ALA A 486 -3.32 2.39 2.02
N TYR A 487 -2.77 1.62 2.96
CA TYR A 487 -2.98 0.18 3.02
C TYR A 487 -3.49 -0.18 4.42
N GLY A 488 -4.76 0.16 4.68
CA GLY A 488 -5.39 0.09 6.01
C GLY A 488 -6.03 -1.27 6.34
N PHE A 489 -6.21 -2.17 5.37
CA PHE A 489 -6.72 -3.54 5.53
C PHE A 489 -6.21 -4.46 4.41
N CYS A 490 -6.32 -5.79 4.56
CA CYS A 490 -5.63 -6.77 3.70
C CYS A 490 -5.90 -6.68 2.19
N TYR A 491 -7.05 -6.16 1.75
CA TYR A 491 -7.42 -6.02 0.33
C TYR A 491 -7.60 -4.56 -0.08
N ASP A 492 -6.86 -3.67 0.54
CA ASP A 492 -6.90 -2.25 0.19
C ASP A 492 -6.20 -1.91 -1.13
N ASP A 493 -5.52 -2.89 -1.72
CA ASP A 493 -4.98 -2.86 -3.08
C ASP A 493 -6.07 -2.99 -4.17
N VAL A 494 -7.27 -3.50 -3.83
CA VAL A 494 -8.41 -3.52 -4.76
C VAL A 494 -8.70 -2.11 -5.25
N ASN A 495 -8.84 -1.96 -6.57
CA ASN A 495 -9.07 -0.67 -7.24
C ASN A 495 -7.96 0.36 -7.01
N ASP A 496 -6.70 -0.10 -6.90
CA ASP A 496 -5.50 0.75 -6.81
C ASP A 496 -5.54 1.79 -5.68
N GLN A 497 -6.00 1.41 -4.48
CA GLN A 497 -6.08 2.33 -3.34
C GLN A 497 -4.89 2.23 -2.38
N SER A 498 -4.06 1.19 -2.51
CA SER A 498 -2.95 0.92 -1.59
C SER A 498 -1.71 1.78 -1.84
N THR A 499 -0.75 1.68 -0.94
CA THR A 499 0.58 2.28 -1.04
C THR A 499 1.55 1.48 -1.92
N LEU A 500 1.05 0.62 -2.81
CA LEU A 500 1.89 -0.17 -3.70
C LEU A 500 2.65 0.74 -4.67
N LEU A 501 3.97 0.64 -4.64
CA LEU A 501 4.88 1.20 -5.63
C LEU A 501 5.44 0.05 -6.46
N GLN A 502 5.36 0.16 -7.78
CA GLN A 502 5.86 -0.86 -8.69
C GLN A 502 6.47 -0.24 -9.94
N TYR A 503 7.70 -0.67 -10.26
CA TYR A 503 8.38 -0.27 -11.49
C TYR A 503 9.49 -1.25 -11.86
N ASP A 504 9.61 -1.59 -13.14
CA ASP A 504 10.56 -2.60 -13.66
C ASP A 504 11.97 -2.06 -13.95
N LYS A 505 12.18 -0.75 -13.84
CA LYS A 505 13.48 -0.06 -14.02
C LYS A 505 13.74 0.95 -12.89
N ALA A 506 13.47 0.56 -11.68
CA ALA A 506 13.65 1.42 -10.51
C ALA A 506 15.13 1.73 -10.27
N ASP A 507 15.43 2.98 -9.97
CA ASP A 507 16.78 3.47 -9.66
C ASP A 507 16.97 3.69 -8.16
N ALA A 508 15.97 4.26 -7.49
CA ALA A 508 16.02 4.52 -6.07
C ALA A 508 14.65 4.39 -5.40
N LEU A 509 14.66 3.90 -4.16
CA LEU A 509 13.59 3.98 -3.17
C LEU A 509 14.05 4.94 -2.09
N VAL A 510 13.37 6.06 -1.92
CA VAL A 510 13.72 7.06 -0.90
C VAL A 510 12.64 7.09 0.17
N ILE A 511 13.03 6.97 1.43
CA ILE A 511 12.10 6.93 2.58
C ILE A 511 12.43 8.10 3.52
N ASP A 512 11.49 9.01 3.69
CA ASP A 512 11.51 10.03 4.72
C ASP A 512 10.92 9.47 6.02
N LEU A 513 11.71 9.46 7.08
CA LEU A 513 11.35 9.03 8.43
C LEU A 513 10.98 10.26 9.25
N LYS A 514 9.71 10.38 9.63
CA LYS A 514 9.13 11.60 10.23
C LYS A 514 8.73 11.38 11.69
N TRP A 515 8.57 12.49 12.43
CA TRP A 515 8.04 12.48 13.80
C TRP A 515 7.01 13.58 14.04
#